data_c4c9fb6dd3ea71cc55e83430969e13d0
#
_entry.id   c4c9fb6dd3ea71cc55e83430969e13d0
#
_cell.length_a   1.000
_cell.length_b   1.000
_cell.length_c   1.000
_cell.angle_alpha   90.00
_cell.angle_beta   90.00
_cell.angle_gamma   90.00
#
_symmetry.space_group_name_H-M   'P 1'
#
loop_
_entity.id
_entity.type
_entity.pdbx_description
1 polymer ?
#
loop_
_entity_poly.entity_id
_entity_poly.type
_entity_poly.pdbx_seq_one_letter_code
_entity_poly.pdbx_strand_id
1 'polypeptide(L)'
;MGKKNKIENELRPSFIEVIDESHLHANHNPDAKNGGTHFKIKVISSFFKGKSKVEKHRIMHRILDYELKNGLHALTLELTDIE
;
A
#
# COMPACT_ATOMS: atom_id res chain seq x y z
N MET A 1 -6.51 -0.28 13.95
CA MET A 1 -5.14 -0.22 13.44
C MET A 1 -5.15 -0.20 11.93
N GLY A 2 -4.48 0.76 11.36
CA GLY A 2 -4.51 0.96 9.93
C GLY A 2 -3.36 0.28 9.21
N LYS A 3 -3.47 0.26 7.87
CA LYS A 3 -2.42 -0.21 6.97
C LYS A 3 -1.10 0.50 7.22
N LYS A 4 -1.16 1.80 7.50
CA LYS A 4 0.01 2.62 7.74
C LYS A 4 0.81 2.11 8.93
N ASN A 5 0.14 1.74 10.03
CA ASN A 5 0.81 1.21 11.22
C ASN A 5 1.52 -0.11 10.94
N LYS A 6 0.91 -0.99 10.17
CA LYS A 6 1.55 -2.25 9.79
C LYS A 6 2.83 -2.01 9.01
N ILE A 7 2.78 -1.11 8.04
CA ILE A 7 3.92 -0.78 7.20
C ILE A 7 5.02 -0.14 8.04
N GLU A 8 4.68 0.80 8.91
CA GLU A 8 5.64 1.45 9.78
C GLU A 8 6.36 0.46 10.69
N ASN A 9 5.62 -0.48 11.28
CA ASN A 9 6.20 -1.48 12.17
C ASN A 9 7.15 -2.44 11.43
N GLU A 10 6.82 -2.83 10.21
CA GLU A 10 7.62 -3.79 9.45
C GLU A 10 8.82 -3.17 8.76
N LEU A 11 8.66 -1.98 8.21
CA LEU A 11 9.66 -1.37 7.33
C LEU A 11 10.39 -0.19 7.94
N ARG A 12 9.87 0.40 8.99
CA ARG A 12 10.42 1.60 9.65
C ARG A 12 10.84 2.64 8.63
N PRO A 13 9.92 3.10 7.79
CA PRO A 13 10.25 3.98 6.66
C PRO A 13 10.66 5.37 7.12
N SER A 14 11.51 6.02 6.31
CA SER A 14 11.80 7.45 6.49
C SER A 14 10.65 8.32 5.98
N PHE A 15 9.84 7.79 5.08
CA PHE A 15 8.65 8.45 4.56
C PHE A 15 7.58 7.41 4.24
N ILE A 16 6.34 7.71 4.57
CA ILE A 16 5.19 6.90 4.18
C ILE A 16 4.01 7.80 3.89
N GLU A 17 3.32 7.51 2.78
CA GLU A 17 2.09 8.19 2.40
C GLU A 17 1.08 7.15 1.94
N VAL A 18 -0.11 7.20 2.51
CA VAL A 18 -1.20 6.29 2.14
C VAL A 18 -2.39 7.14 1.71
N ILE A 19 -2.80 7.00 0.46
CA ILE A 19 -3.90 7.77 -0.11
C ILE A 19 -5.00 6.81 -0.52
N ASP A 20 -6.22 7.07 -0.02
CA ASP A 20 -7.40 6.32 -0.44
C ASP A 20 -7.93 6.96 -1.73
N GLU A 21 -7.82 6.23 -2.83
CA GLU A 21 -8.29 6.67 -4.14
C GLU A 21 -9.60 6.04 -4.56
N SER A 22 -10.29 5.41 -3.63
CA SER A 22 -11.55 4.70 -3.93
C SER A 22 -12.58 5.60 -4.61
N HIS A 23 -12.63 6.87 -4.24
CA HIS A 23 -13.58 7.83 -4.82
C HIS A 23 -13.40 8.01 -6.34
N LEU A 24 -12.21 7.77 -6.87
CA LEU A 24 -11.93 7.90 -8.30
C LEU A 24 -12.60 6.78 -9.10
N HIS A 25 -13.03 5.72 -8.45
CA HIS A 25 -13.61 4.54 -9.06
C HIS A 25 -15.09 4.32 -8.69
N ALA A 26 -15.67 5.24 -7.92
CA ALA A 26 -17.03 5.09 -7.38
C ALA A 26 -18.11 4.93 -8.45
N ASN A 27 -17.91 5.55 -9.62
CA ASN A 27 -18.88 5.46 -10.72
C ASN A 27 -18.87 4.11 -11.43
N HIS A 28 -17.82 3.33 -11.25
CA HIS A 28 -17.64 2.04 -11.92
C HIS A 28 -17.80 0.86 -10.97
N ASN A 29 -17.71 1.10 -9.67
CA ASN A 29 -17.75 0.06 -8.67
C ASN A 29 -18.49 0.58 -7.44
N PRO A 30 -19.73 0.08 -7.17
CA PRO A 30 -20.51 0.53 -6.02
C PRO A 30 -19.80 0.39 -4.68
N ASP A 31 -18.95 -0.64 -4.53
CA ASP A 31 -18.21 -0.86 -3.30
C ASP A 31 -17.19 0.26 -3.01
N ALA A 32 -16.71 0.93 -4.05
CA ALA A 32 -15.76 2.03 -3.91
C ALA A 32 -16.33 3.25 -3.19
N LYS A 33 -17.66 3.39 -3.13
CA LYS A 33 -18.32 4.49 -2.44
C LYS A 33 -18.03 4.50 -0.94
N ASN A 34 -17.72 3.33 -0.39
CA ASN A 34 -17.45 3.18 1.03
C ASN A 34 -15.98 3.41 1.38
N GLY A 35 -15.12 3.66 0.38
CA GLY A 35 -13.68 3.78 0.58
C GLY A 35 -13.01 2.45 0.84
N GLY A 36 -11.69 2.46 0.96
CA GLY A 36 -10.92 1.29 1.35
C GLY A 36 -10.66 0.26 0.25
N THR A 37 -11.09 0.52 -1.00
CA THR A 37 -10.95 -0.45 -2.09
C THR A 37 -9.74 -0.20 -2.98
N HIS A 38 -9.33 1.04 -3.13
CA HIS A 38 -8.22 1.44 -4.00
C HIS A 38 -7.29 2.39 -3.24
N PHE A 39 -6.02 2.00 -3.13
CA PHE A 39 -5.04 2.79 -2.39
C PHE A 39 -3.79 3.06 -3.22
N LYS A 40 -3.22 4.25 -3.01
CA LYS A 40 -1.87 4.57 -3.47
C LYS A 40 -0.99 4.66 -2.22
N ILE A 41 0.11 3.91 -2.20
CA ILE A 41 1.02 3.87 -1.06
C ILE A 41 2.42 4.17 -1.55
N LYS A 42 3.03 5.21 -0.97
CA LYS A 42 4.42 5.55 -1.24
C LYS A 42 5.23 5.31 0.03
N VAL A 43 6.29 4.53 -0.08
CA VAL A 43 7.16 4.19 1.05
C VAL A 43 8.62 4.36 0.66
N ILE A 44 9.37 5.06 1.51
CA ILE A 44 10.81 5.19 1.38
C ILE A 44 11.42 4.53 2.61
N SER A 45 12.14 3.43 2.40
CA SER A 45 12.72 2.66 3.50
C SER A 45 14.03 2.01 3.09
N SER A 46 15.04 2.11 3.93
CA SER A 46 16.31 1.44 3.69
C SER A 46 16.17 -0.08 3.58
N PHE A 47 15.06 -0.63 4.09
CA PHE A 47 14.74 -2.06 3.95
C PHE A 47 14.68 -2.50 2.49
N PHE A 48 14.34 -1.60 1.60
CA PHE A 48 14.22 -1.90 0.16
C PHE A 48 15.56 -1.88 -0.58
N LYS A 49 16.63 -1.51 0.07
CA LYS A 49 17.94 -1.42 -0.57
C LYS A 49 18.37 -2.76 -1.16
N GLY A 50 18.76 -2.77 -2.41
CA GLY A 50 19.21 -3.98 -3.10
C GLY A 50 18.11 -4.93 -3.52
N LYS A 51 16.85 -4.58 -3.32
CA LYS A 51 15.72 -5.43 -3.69
C LYS A 51 15.16 -5.06 -5.06
N SER A 52 14.75 -6.07 -5.82
CA SER A 52 14.10 -5.87 -7.10
C SER A 52 12.69 -5.31 -6.89
N LYS A 53 12.11 -4.77 -7.97
CA LYS A 53 10.72 -4.29 -7.93
C LYS A 53 9.75 -5.38 -7.49
N VAL A 54 9.95 -6.60 -8.00
CA VAL A 54 9.10 -7.74 -7.64
C VAL A 54 9.23 -8.06 -6.14
N GLU A 55 10.44 -8.06 -5.62
CA GLU A 55 10.67 -8.34 -4.20
C GLU A 55 10.00 -7.29 -3.30
N LYS A 56 10.13 -6.02 -3.67
CA LYS A 56 9.47 -4.93 -2.92
C LYS A 56 7.97 -5.10 -2.90
N HIS A 57 7.37 -5.43 -4.05
CA HIS A 57 5.92 -5.65 -4.15
C HIS A 57 5.48 -6.86 -3.32
N ARG A 58 6.25 -7.93 -3.32
CA ARG A 58 5.95 -9.11 -2.50
C ARG A 58 5.94 -8.80 -1.02
N ILE A 59 6.88 -7.98 -0.58
CA ILE A 59 6.95 -7.54 0.82
C ILE A 59 5.68 -6.79 1.20
N MET A 60 5.26 -5.85 0.36
CA MET A 60 4.05 -5.07 0.61
C MET A 60 2.80 -5.94 0.59
N HIS A 61 2.70 -6.87 -0.35
CA HIS A 61 1.56 -7.78 -0.42
C HIS A 61 1.48 -8.68 0.81
N ARG A 62 2.61 -9.11 1.35
CA ARG A 62 2.65 -9.88 2.58
C ARG A 62 2.13 -9.06 3.77
N ILE A 63 2.58 -7.82 3.88
CA ILE A 63 2.16 -6.93 4.98
C ILE A 63 0.67 -6.65 4.90
N LEU A 64 0.14 -6.45 3.70
CA LEU A 64 -1.25 -6.08 3.46
C LEU A 64 -2.14 -7.27 3.08
N ASP A 65 -1.70 -8.48 3.37
CA ASP A 65 -2.42 -9.70 2.97
C ASP A 65 -3.87 -9.72 3.47
N TYR A 66 -4.09 -9.34 4.72
CA TYR A 66 -5.43 -9.31 5.29
C TYR A 66 -6.34 -8.35 4.51
N GLU A 67 -5.86 -7.14 4.25
CA GLU A 67 -6.63 -6.12 3.54
C GLU A 67 -6.95 -6.55 2.11
N LEU A 68 -5.97 -7.17 1.43
CA LEU A 68 -6.16 -7.65 0.06
C LEU A 68 -7.22 -8.75 -0.03
N LYS A 69 -7.36 -9.56 1.01
CA LYS A 69 -8.37 -10.61 1.09
C LYS A 69 -9.73 -10.09 1.54
N ASN A 70 -9.79 -8.93 2.17
CA ASN A 70 -10.97 -8.42 2.84
C ASN A 70 -11.43 -7.05 2.31
N GLY A 71 -11.42 -6.86 1.00
CA GLY A 71 -12.05 -5.71 0.38
C GLY A 71 -11.14 -4.75 -0.37
N LEU A 72 -9.83 -4.85 -0.19
CA LEU A 72 -8.90 -4.03 -0.96
C LEU A 72 -8.73 -4.61 -2.36
N HIS A 73 -9.17 -3.88 -3.38
CA HIS A 73 -9.19 -4.38 -4.75
C HIS A 73 -7.92 -4.07 -5.53
N ALA A 74 -7.29 -2.93 -5.27
CA ALA A 74 -6.11 -2.52 -6.02
C ALA A 74 -5.16 -1.70 -5.18
N LEU A 75 -3.87 -1.86 -5.47
CA LEU A 75 -2.80 -1.08 -4.86
C LEU A 75 -1.93 -0.47 -5.94
N THR A 76 -1.64 0.82 -5.81
CA THR A 76 -0.57 1.47 -6.54
C THR A 76 0.58 1.68 -5.55
N LEU A 77 1.74 1.14 -5.86
CA LEU A 77 2.88 1.16 -4.96
C LEU A 77 4.06 1.93 -5.56
N GLU A 78 4.60 2.85 -4.77
CA GLU A 78 5.85 3.54 -5.06
C GLU A 78 6.81 3.21 -3.92
N LEU A 79 7.76 2.31 -4.18
CA LEU A 79 8.63 1.76 -3.15
C LEU A 79 10.09 2.02 -3.51
N THR A 80 10.77 2.80 -2.67
CA THR A 80 12.18 3.15 -2.89
C THR A 80 12.97 3.01 -1.61
N ASP A 81 14.31 2.94 -1.73
CA ASP A 81 15.20 2.92 -0.59
C ASP A 81 15.70 4.32 -0.22
N ILE A 82 15.70 5.25 -1.17
CA ILE A 82 16.10 6.64 -0.98
C ILE A 82 15.16 7.57 -1.74
N GLU A 83 15.14 8.82 -1.35
CA GLU A 83 14.37 9.84 -2.04
C GLU A 83 14.94 10.17 -3.43
#